data_506b3ef3681732c185bd8e53887ffbb3
#
_entry.id   506b3ef3681732c185bd8e53887ffbb3
#
_cell.length_a   1.000
_cell.length_b   1.000
_cell.length_c   1.000
_cell.angle_alpha   90.00
_cell.angle_beta   90.00
_cell.angle_gamma   90.00
#
_symmetry.space_group_name_H-M   'P 1'
#
loop_
_entity.id
_entity.type
_entity.pdbx_description
1 polymer ?
#
loop_
_entity_poly.entity_id
_entity_poly.type
_entity_poly.pdbx_seq_one_letter_code
_entity_poly.pdbx_strand_id
1 'polypeptide(L)'
;MAFVAASILPFSSCSDFLDREPITKPEAGNFLTGAIQVENYINGLYMTLPSFSKFGLGVRSEEKNSDNIIAEKYDARLHGQNNQFSGASDWQTGYQNLRKVNYFFHNYKVPEAQENEDVLSLKGEAYFLRAYWHFDLLKKFGSIPVMDAFWDENATIAGLQIPAKTRNEVARFILSDLVEAKNLLHSRGKYSGIRINKEAAMVLAMNVALYEGTWEKYHSSDDFASSTNESNYFLGEVINWGNELFGCGIDLYKTGQNPGDAFAALFNSKDLSGMGEVLLWRKYSSDEGVFHDVNGNLKAGVVDSEGAAGITQSLVDNYLNADGTFIDPTNEKFKDFKETFEGRDPRLIQTVMNEGAKFASATTATPMHLEEYTDEKKNTISPPKLAGDGNTRSLTGYHIRLGIDTTFVSGNGETALPIIRYAEGLLAYAEAAAELEMWSDDIANKTLKALRERAGVKYLAPAKDANFTDFGYTLTPVLQEIRRERRSELALQGFRLDDLMRWKADKLIGGKRGKGAYVGDESILFKSYSPDNQKRIRERLTLDDNKWADPMAGTLPSGYQFHADRDYLLPIPPSELELNKKLKQNPKW
;
A
#
# COMPACT_ATOMS: atom_id res chain seq x y z
N MET A 1 9.99 -93.48 27.64
CA MET A 1 10.27 -92.10 28.08
C MET A 1 11.14 -91.44 27.02
N ALA A 2 10.57 -90.59 26.20
CA ALA A 2 11.31 -89.83 25.18
C ALA A 2 11.31 -88.36 25.59
N PHE A 3 12.49 -87.84 25.83
CA PHE A 3 12.70 -86.42 26.09
C PHE A 3 12.71 -85.61 24.77
N VAL A 4 11.79 -84.68 24.64
CA VAL A 4 11.79 -83.69 23.55
C VAL A 4 12.53 -82.42 24.05
N ALA A 5 13.71 -82.15 23.47
CA ALA A 5 14.46 -80.93 23.72
C ALA A 5 13.90 -79.81 22.84
N ALA A 6 13.31 -78.83 23.44
CA ALA A 6 12.86 -77.56 22.75
C ALA A 6 14.04 -76.60 22.64
N SER A 7 14.53 -76.34 21.44
CA SER A 7 15.51 -75.30 21.10
C SER A 7 14.87 -73.95 21.08
N ILE A 8 15.24 -73.05 21.98
CA ILE A 8 14.87 -71.64 22.01
C ILE A 8 15.82 -70.89 21.04
N LEU A 9 15.29 -70.41 19.90
CA LEU A 9 16.01 -69.51 19.03
C LEU A 9 15.83 -68.06 19.57
N PRO A 10 16.88 -67.28 19.71
CA PRO A 10 16.75 -65.90 20.06
C PRO A 10 16.25 -65.07 18.80
N PHE A 11 15.08 -64.53 18.90
CA PHE A 11 14.66 -63.52 17.93
C PHE A 11 15.44 -62.20 18.20
N SER A 12 16.46 -61.95 17.41
CA SER A 12 17.03 -60.59 17.33
C SER A 12 16.03 -59.72 16.61
N SER A 13 15.30 -58.92 17.35
CA SER A 13 14.46 -57.84 16.82
C SER A 13 15.38 -56.79 16.21
N CYS A 14 15.31 -56.61 14.90
CA CYS A 14 15.90 -55.45 14.23
C CYS A 14 15.11 -54.21 14.65
N SER A 15 15.60 -53.45 15.62
CA SER A 15 15.06 -52.14 16.04
C SER A 15 15.04 -51.12 14.90
N ASP A 16 15.96 -51.24 13.96
CA ASP A 16 16.12 -50.32 12.84
C ASP A 16 14.99 -50.33 11.77
N PHE A 17 14.06 -51.30 11.82
CA PHE A 17 12.96 -51.37 10.86
C PHE A 17 11.73 -50.57 11.31
N LEU A 18 11.61 -50.31 12.62
CA LEU A 18 10.49 -49.52 13.18
C LEU A 18 10.81 -48.03 13.31
N ASP A 19 12.09 -47.66 13.23
CA ASP A 19 12.56 -46.28 13.30
C ASP A 19 12.77 -45.63 11.91
N ARG A 20 12.13 -46.13 10.86
CA ARG A 20 12.10 -45.44 9.58
C ARG A 20 11.14 -44.27 9.67
N GLU A 21 11.73 -43.07 9.72
CA GLU A 21 11.00 -41.80 9.55
C GLU A 21 10.14 -41.82 8.29
N PRO A 22 8.90 -41.33 8.33
CA PRO A 22 8.04 -41.28 7.15
C PRO A 22 8.70 -40.40 6.06
N ILE A 23 9.05 -40.99 4.93
CA ILE A 23 9.68 -40.31 3.77
C ILE A 23 8.81 -39.17 3.23
N THR A 24 7.54 -39.03 3.67
CA THR A 24 6.55 -38.07 3.19
C THR A 24 6.32 -36.86 4.08
N LYS A 25 6.95 -36.76 5.25
CA LYS A 25 6.93 -35.54 6.09
C LYS A 25 8.37 -35.21 6.48
N PRO A 26 8.90 -34.04 6.03
CA PRO A 26 10.19 -33.58 6.55
C PRO A 26 10.11 -33.50 8.07
N GLU A 27 10.99 -34.12 8.80
CA GLU A 27 11.09 -33.92 10.24
C GLU A 27 11.40 -32.45 10.51
N ALA A 28 10.64 -31.85 11.42
CA ALA A 28 10.75 -30.43 11.77
C ALA A 28 12.18 -30.03 12.22
N GLY A 29 13.03 -30.96 12.59
CA GLY A 29 14.39 -30.73 13.09
C GLY A 29 15.50 -30.67 12.04
N ASN A 30 15.27 -31.17 10.80
CA ASN A 30 16.31 -31.32 9.77
C ASN A 30 15.93 -30.71 8.42
N PHE A 31 14.96 -29.79 8.38
CA PHE A 31 14.39 -29.30 7.13
C PHE A 31 15.17 -28.15 6.49
N LEU A 32 15.79 -27.23 7.25
CA LEU A 32 16.51 -26.07 6.74
C LEU A 32 18.04 -26.22 6.94
N THR A 33 18.61 -27.27 6.36
CA THR A 33 20.03 -27.62 6.52
C THR A 33 20.88 -27.31 5.28
N GLY A 34 20.27 -26.85 4.18
CA GLY A 34 20.98 -26.53 2.95
C GLY A 34 20.30 -25.43 2.15
N ALA A 35 21.04 -24.86 1.20
CA ALA A 35 20.62 -23.68 0.43
C ALA A 35 19.26 -23.86 -0.28
N ILE A 36 19.01 -25.01 -0.91
CA ILE A 36 17.75 -25.27 -1.65
C ILE A 36 16.54 -25.29 -0.72
N GLN A 37 16.65 -25.93 0.47
CA GLN A 37 15.56 -25.97 1.44
C GLN A 37 15.27 -24.56 1.99
N VAL A 38 16.32 -23.80 2.28
CA VAL A 38 16.23 -22.41 2.74
C VAL A 38 15.53 -21.54 1.68
N GLU A 39 15.97 -21.63 0.42
CA GLU A 39 15.37 -20.88 -0.67
C GLU A 39 13.89 -21.22 -0.89
N ASN A 40 13.54 -22.50 -0.92
CA ASN A 40 12.16 -22.95 -1.07
C ASN A 40 11.27 -22.43 0.06
N TYR A 41 11.77 -22.42 1.29
CA TYR A 41 11.01 -21.90 2.42
C TYR A 41 10.79 -20.38 2.28
N ILE A 42 11.84 -19.63 2.00
CA ILE A 42 11.76 -18.18 1.82
C ILE A 42 10.84 -17.83 0.64
N ASN A 43 10.91 -18.58 -0.48
CA ASN A 43 10.00 -18.37 -1.61
C ASN A 43 8.52 -18.52 -1.20
N GLY A 44 8.21 -19.45 -0.29
CA GLY A 44 6.88 -19.59 0.30
C GLY A 44 6.44 -18.35 1.10
N LEU A 45 7.36 -17.66 1.76
CA LEU A 45 7.06 -16.44 2.52
C LEU A 45 6.73 -15.24 1.63
N TYR A 46 7.18 -15.21 0.38
CA TYR A 46 6.80 -14.15 -0.58
C TYR A 46 5.30 -14.09 -0.86
N MET A 47 4.56 -15.18 -0.61
CA MET A 47 3.10 -15.17 -0.73
C MET A 47 2.43 -14.26 0.30
N THR A 48 3.15 -13.80 1.31
CA THR A 48 2.66 -12.87 2.34
C THR A 48 2.81 -11.40 1.95
N LEU A 49 3.59 -11.09 0.92
CA LEU A 49 3.75 -9.73 0.40
C LEU A 49 2.53 -9.28 -0.44
N PRO A 50 2.34 -7.97 -0.63
CA PRO A 50 1.25 -7.42 -1.43
C PRO A 50 1.12 -8.08 -2.81
N SER A 51 -0.12 -8.27 -3.26
CA SER A 51 -0.42 -8.87 -4.56
C SER A 51 -1.69 -8.28 -5.16
N PHE A 52 -1.80 -8.35 -6.48
CA PHE A 52 -3.09 -8.30 -7.14
C PHE A 52 -3.80 -9.65 -7.00
N SER A 53 -5.14 -9.62 -7.03
CA SER A 53 -5.97 -10.81 -7.00
C SER A 53 -6.72 -10.98 -8.32
N LYS A 54 -7.40 -12.11 -8.50
CA LYS A 54 -8.30 -12.33 -9.64
C LYS A 54 -9.50 -11.38 -9.64
N PHE A 55 -9.84 -10.83 -8.49
CA PHE A 55 -10.92 -9.86 -8.33
C PHE A 55 -10.46 -8.70 -7.47
N GLY A 56 -10.78 -7.46 -7.90
CA GLY A 56 -10.35 -6.24 -7.22
C GLY A 56 -8.93 -5.80 -7.59
N LEU A 57 -8.48 -4.76 -6.93
CA LEU A 57 -7.21 -4.08 -7.22
C LEU A 57 -6.08 -4.44 -6.23
N GLY A 58 -6.29 -5.46 -5.38
CA GLY A 58 -5.30 -5.87 -4.38
C GLY A 58 -4.92 -4.70 -3.46
N VAL A 59 -3.63 -4.45 -3.29
CA VAL A 59 -3.11 -3.36 -2.44
C VAL A 59 -3.69 -1.98 -2.79
N ARG A 60 -4.07 -1.74 -4.05
CA ARG A 60 -4.70 -0.47 -4.44
C ARG A 60 -6.12 -0.32 -3.90
N SER A 61 -6.77 -1.40 -3.47
CA SER A 61 -8.08 -1.35 -2.82
C SER A 61 -8.03 -0.66 -1.46
N GLU A 62 -6.86 -0.60 -0.81
CA GLU A 62 -6.67 0.08 0.49
C GLU A 62 -6.96 1.59 0.41
N GLU A 63 -6.86 2.19 -0.77
CA GLU A 63 -7.19 3.62 -0.97
C GLU A 63 -8.66 3.96 -0.69
N LYS A 64 -9.59 2.98 -0.70
CA LYS A 64 -10.99 3.18 -0.30
C LYS A 64 -11.14 3.58 1.17
N ASN A 65 -10.13 3.26 1.99
CA ASN A 65 -10.07 3.59 3.41
C ASN A 65 -9.45 4.98 3.66
N SER A 66 -9.51 5.86 2.65
CA SER A 66 -8.91 7.20 2.70
C SER A 66 -9.80 8.25 2.02
N ASP A 67 -9.30 9.49 1.94
CA ASP A 67 -9.95 10.59 1.23
C ASP A 67 -9.63 10.64 -0.28
N ASN A 68 -8.99 9.60 -0.85
CA ASN A 68 -8.63 9.51 -2.26
C ASN A 68 -9.69 8.83 -3.12
N ILE A 69 -10.41 7.85 -2.58
CA ILE A 69 -11.43 7.08 -3.29
C ILE A 69 -12.75 7.07 -2.51
N ILE A 70 -13.85 7.12 -3.24
CA ILE A 70 -15.18 6.79 -2.73
C ILE A 70 -15.53 5.40 -3.24
N ALA A 71 -15.85 4.47 -2.34
CA ALA A 71 -16.42 3.16 -2.64
C ALA A 71 -17.93 3.15 -2.40
N GLU A 72 -18.62 2.12 -2.86
CA GLU A 72 -20.09 1.97 -2.71
C GLU A 72 -20.51 1.88 -1.24
N LYS A 73 -19.67 1.26 -0.41
CA LYS A 73 -19.83 1.25 1.05
C LYS A 73 -18.78 2.17 1.67
N TYR A 74 -19.18 2.92 2.68
CA TYR A 74 -18.24 3.73 3.46
C TYR A 74 -17.32 2.83 4.31
N ASP A 75 -16.15 3.34 4.63
CA ASP A 75 -15.23 2.67 5.55
C ASP A 75 -15.72 2.79 7.00
N ALA A 76 -15.81 1.64 7.69
CA ALA A 76 -16.32 1.58 9.05
C ALA A 76 -15.43 2.30 10.08
N ARG A 77 -14.09 2.28 9.88
CA ARG A 77 -13.14 2.98 10.75
C ARG A 77 -13.28 4.49 10.60
N LEU A 78 -13.32 4.98 9.37
CA LEU A 78 -13.49 6.41 9.11
C LEU A 78 -14.84 6.93 9.58
N HIS A 79 -15.87 6.06 9.65
CA HIS A 79 -17.21 6.40 10.15
C HIS A 79 -17.40 6.13 11.64
N GLY A 80 -16.36 5.74 12.37
CA GLY A 80 -16.45 5.47 13.78
C GLY A 80 -17.31 4.26 14.16
N GLN A 81 -17.55 3.35 13.21
CA GLN A 81 -18.41 2.16 13.40
C GLN A 81 -17.63 0.87 13.66
N ASN A 82 -16.33 0.94 13.78
CA ASN A 82 -15.57 -0.19 14.27
C ASN A 82 -16.03 -0.57 15.68
N ASN A 83 -16.00 -1.86 15.99
CA ASN A 83 -16.32 -2.43 17.28
C ASN A 83 -15.15 -3.25 17.82
N GLN A 84 -15.27 -3.78 19.02
CA GLN A 84 -14.21 -4.54 19.69
C GLN A 84 -13.67 -5.75 18.93
N PHE A 85 -14.34 -6.24 17.88
CA PHE A 85 -13.90 -7.35 17.03
C PHE A 85 -13.24 -6.86 15.73
N SER A 86 -13.28 -5.56 15.45
CA SER A 86 -12.65 -4.97 14.28
C SER A 86 -11.14 -5.17 14.35
N GLY A 87 -10.52 -5.56 13.23
CA GLY A 87 -9.08 -5.83 13.18
C GLY A 87 -8.65 -7.22 13.69
N ALA A 88 -9.58 -8.09 14.18
CA ALA A 88 -9.22 -9.43 14.64
C ALA A 88 -8.52 -10.28 13.56
N SER A 89 -8.97 -10.19 12.31
CA SER A 89 -8.32 -10.84 11.18
C SER A 89 -6.93 -10.27 10.87
N ASP A 90 -6.74 -8.96 11.04
CA ASP A 90 -5.45 -8.30 10.83
C ASP A 90 -4.44 -8.75 11.89
N TRP A 91 -4.86 -8.77 13.15
CA TRP A 91 -4.05 -9.30 14.25
C TRP A 91 -3.63 -10.75 14.00
N GLN A 92 -4.60 -11.62 13.69
CA GLN A 92 -4.35 -13.02 13.42
C GLN A 92 -3.40 -13.20 12.22
N THR A 93 -3.63 -12.49 11.13
CA THR A 93 -2.80 -12.59 9.92
C THR A 93 -1.36 -12.14 10.19
N GLY A 94 -1.18 -11.01 10.89
CA GLY A 94 0.14 -10.50 11.25
C GLY A 94 0.94 -11.50 12.08
N TYR A 95 0.35 -12.01 13.16
CA TYR A 95 1.04 -12.97 14.02
C TYR A 95 1.24 -14.36 13.39
N GLN A 96 0.32 -14.82 12.53
CA GLN A 96 0.54 -16.04 11.75
C GLN A 96 1.74 -15.89 10.79
N ASN A 97 1.92 -14.76 10.17
CA ASN A 97 3.04 -14.52 9.29
C ASN A 97 4.35 -14.36 10.07
N LEU A 98 4.33 -13.67 11.21
CA LEU A 98 5.48 -13.64 12.13
C LEU A 98 5.87 -15.03 12.60
N ARG A 99 4.90 -15.90 12.93
CA ARG A 99 5.17 -17.29 13.30
C ARG A 99 5.89 -18.05 12.17
N LYS A 100 5.48 -17.88 10.90
CA LYS A 100 6.16 -18.50 9.76
C LYS A 100 7.62 -18.03 9.65
N VAL A 101 7.86 -16.73 9.79
CA VAL A 101 9.23 -16.19 9.73
C VAL A 101 10.07 -16.68 10.92
N ASN A 102 9.52 -16.68 12.13
CA ASN A 102 10.25 -17.17 13.32
C ASN A 102 10.49 -18.69 13.27
N TYR A 103 9.59 -19.45 12.62
CA TYR A 103 9.85 -20.86 12.33
C TYR A 103 11.10 -21.05 11.46
N PHE A 104 11.30 -20.17 10.48
CA PHE A 104 12.54 -20.17 9.71
C PHE A 104 13.77 -19.99 10.61
N PHE A 105 13.81 -18.96 11.43
CA PHE A 105 14.97 -18.71 12.29
C PHE A 105 15.24 -19.86 13.28
N HIS A 106 14.19 -20.44 13.85
CA HIS A 106 14.29 -21.56 14.78
C HIS A 106 14.89 -22.83 14.13
N ASN A 107 14.52 -23.10 12.88
CA ASN A 107 14.92 -24.33 12.18
C ASN A 107 16.09 -24.11 11.20
N TYR A 108 16.61 -22.90 11.08
CA TYR A 108 17.78 -22.61 10.25
C TYR A 108 19.02 -23.27 10.86
N LYS A 109 19.54 -24.32 10.19
CA LYS A 109 20.66 -25.12 10.62
C LYS A 109 21.69 -25.35 9.52
N VAL A 110 21.81 -24.38 8.60
CA VAL A 110 22.85 -24.42 7.58
C VAL A 110 24.21 -24.33 8.29
N PRO A 111 25.15 -25.26 8.04
CA PRO A 111 26.49 -25.17 8.63
C PRO A 111 27.20 -23.90 8.16
N GLU A 112 27.93 -23.22 9.04
CA GLU A 112 28.65 -21.97 8.73
C GLU A 112 29.56 -22.10 7.48
N ALA A 113 30.20 -23.25 7.29
CA ALA A 113 31.02 -23.53 6.12
C ALA A 113 30.24 -23.58 4.79
N GLN A 114 28.90 -23.63 4.81
CA GLN A 114 28.00 -23.63 3.66
C GLN A 114 27.23 -22.30 3.53
N GLU A 115 27.36 -21.38 4.47
CA GLU A 115 26.81 -20.04 4.41
C GLU A 115 27.64 -19.19 3.45
N ASN A 116 27.20 -19.12 2.20
CA ASN A 116 27.71 -18.18 1.22
C ASN A 116 26.80 -16.94 1.14
N GLU A 117 27.19 -15.93 0.34
CA GLU A 117 26.45 -14.69 0.17
C GLU A 117 24.98 -14.89 -0.26
N ASP A 118 24.69 -15.89 -1.10
CA ASP A 118 23.32 -16.18 -1.55
C ASP A 118 22.47 -16.74 -0.40
N VAL A 119 23.00 -17.65 0.40
CA VAL A 119 22.33 -18.22 1.59
C VAL A 119 22.12 -17.14 2.67
N LEU A 120 23.14 -16.31 2.91
CA LEU A 120 23.04 -15.18 3.85
C LEU A 120 22.00 -14.16 3.39
N SER A 121 21.90 -13.91 2.07
CA SER A 121 20.86 -13.04 1.52
C SER A 121 19.46 -13.57 1.78
N LEU A 122 19.22 -14.90 1.68
CA LEU A 122 17.93 -15.50 2.05
C LEU A 122 17.58 -15.30 3.53
N LYS A 123 18.59 -15.35 4.41
CA LYS A 123 18.42 -15.02 5.84
C LYS A 123 18.08 -13.52 6.02
N GLY A 124 18.69 -12.64 5.23
CA GLY A 124 18.36 -11.22 5.17
C GLY A 124 16.91 -10.97 4.74
N GLU A 125 16.39 -11.76 3.79
CA GLU A 125 14.97 -11.69 3.38
C GLU A 125 14.02 -12.06 4.53
N ALA A 126 14.39 -13.02 5.38
CA ALA A 126 13.61 -13.38 6.57
C ALA A 126 13.57 -12.22 7.59
N TYR A 127 14.70 -11.54 7.85
CA TYR A 127 14.72 -10.35 8.70
C TYR A 127 13.82 -9.25 8.14
N PHE A 128 13.91 -8.97 6.84
CA PHE A 128 13.03 -8.01 6.18
C PHE A 128 11.54 -8.35 6.38
N LEU A 129 11.15 -9.62 6.17
CA LEU A 129 9.76 -10.05 6.31
C LEU A 129 9.28 -9.99 7.75
N ARG A 130 10.15 -10.23 8.75
CA ARG A 130 9.80 -10.04 10.16
C ARG A 130 9.57 -8.57 10.50
N ALA A 131 10.43 -7.70 10.01
CA ALA A 131 10.29 -6.25 10.12
C ALA A 131 8.98 -5.77 9.47
N TYR A 132 8.70 -6.22 8.25
CA TYR A 132 7.50 -5.86 7.49
C TYR A 132 6.21 -6.17 8.26
N TRP A 133 6.10 -7.38 8.84
CA TRP A 133 4.89 -7.78 9.55
C TRP A 133 4.76 -7.13 10.94
N HIS A 134 5.85 -6.85 11.62
CA HIS A 134 5.79 -6.04 12.84
C HIS A 134 5.38 -4.61 12.53
N PHE A 135 5.82 -4.03 11.40
CA PHE A 135 5.41 -2.70 10.97
C PHE A 135 3.92 -2.63 10.63
N ASP A 136 3.39 -3.63 9.92
CA ASP A 136 1.95 -3.71 9.64
C ASP A 136 1.12 -3.73 10.95
N LEU A 137 1.53 -4.54 11.92
CA LEU A 137 0.88 -4.59 13.24
C LEU A 137 1.03 -3.28 14.02
N LEU A 138 2.22 -2.66 14.00
CA LEU A 138 2.48 -1.37 14.67
C LEU A 138 1.55 -0.28 14.14
N LYS A 139 1.37 -0.17 12.83
CA LYS A 139 0.48 0.83 12.21
C LYS A 139 -0.99 0.64 12.63
N LYS A 140 -1.42 -0.59 12.77
CA LYS A 140 -2.82 -0.95 13.07
C LYS A 140 -3.14 -0.89 14.57
N PHE A 141 -2.22 -1.37 15.42
CA PHE A 141 -2.50 -1.61 16.84
C PHE A 141 -1.62 -0.82 17.82
N GLY A 142 -0.58 -0.15 17.34
CA GLY A 142 0.34 0.61 18.18
C GLY A 142 1.25 -0.29 19.03
N SER A 143 1.06 -0.26 20.35
CA SER A 143 1.82 -1.13 21.28
C SER A 143 1.42 -2.59 21.12
N ILE A 144 2.37 -3.46 20.80
CA ILE A 144 2.14 -4.88 20.48
C ILE A 144 3.21 -5.79 21.12
N PRO A 145 2.93 -7.07 21.36
CA PRO A 145 3.96 -8.06 21.63
C PRO A 145 4.93 -8.19 20.47
N VAL A 146 6.22 -8.04 20.74
CA VAL A 146 7.27 -8.32 19.76
C VAL A 146 7.55 -9.83 19.74
N MET A 147 7.44 -10.43 18.57
CA MET A 147 7.67 -11.85 18.35
C MET A 147 9.03 -12.05 17.69
N ASP A 148 10.06 -12.20 18.50
CA ASP A 148 11.46 -12.39 18.09
C ASP A 148 11.90 -13.88 18.09
N ALA A 149 11.05 -14.77 18.58
CA ALA A 149 11.30 -16.21 18.68
C ALA A 149 10.12 -17.04 18.20
N PHE A 150 10.39 -18.30 17.87
CA PHE A 150 9.38 -19.31 17.58
C PHE A 150 8.98 -20.05 18.88
N TRP A 151 7.69 -20.21 19.09
CA TRP A 151 7.13 -20.97 20.20
C TRP A 151 6.53 -22.26 19.66
N ASP A 152 7.05 -23.38 20.10
CA ASP A 152 6.58 -24.71 19.73
C ASP A 152 5.38 -25.16 20.61
N GLU A 153 4.94 -26.39 20.42
CA GLU A 153 3.83 -26.99 21.15
C GLU A 153 4.13 -27.24 22.62
N ASN A 154 5.41 -27.20 23.03
CA ASN A 154 5.83 -27.35 24.42
C ASN A 154 5.85 -26.03 25.20
N ALA A 155 5.56 -24.92 24.53
CA ALA A 155 5.52 -23.62 25.18
C ALA A 155 4.42 -23.57 26.26
N THR A 156 4.79 -23.13 27.46
CA THR A 156 3.83 -22.99 28.57
C THR A 156 2.92 -21.80 28.32
N ILE A 157 1.67 -21.88 28.81
CA ILE A 157 0.72 -20.76 28.74
C ILE A 157 1.34 -19.48 29.33
N ALA A 158 2.05 -19.59 30.45
CA ALA A 158 2.73 -18.45 31.07
C ALA A 158 3.82 -17.85 30.18
N GLY A 159 4.55 -18.70 29.43
CA GLY A 159 5.55 -18.25 28.46
C GLY A 159 4.96 -17.55 27.25
N LEU A 160 3.71 -17.91 26.86
CA LEU A 160 3.00 -17.28 25.74
C LEU A 160 2.37 -15.92 26.11
N GLN A 161 2.28 -15.58 27.40
CA GLN A 161 1.80 -14.28 27.84
C GLN A 161 2.89 -13.21 27.74
N ILE A 162 3.19 -12.79 26.52
CA ILE A 162 4.21 -11.77 26.22
C ILE A 162 3.59 -10.38 26.38
N PRO A 163 4.16 -9.49 27.20
CA PRO A 163 3.64 -8.12 27.31
C PRO A 163 3.82 -7.35 26.01
N ALA A 164 2.91 -6.43 25.74
CA ALA A 164 3.12 -5.47 24.64
C ALA A 164 4.35 -4.59 24.96
N LYS A 165 5.14 -4.34 23.93
CA LYS A 165 6.16 -3.30 23.92
C LYS A 165 5.53 -1.96 23.53
N THR A 166 6.09 -0.86 23.98
CA THR A 166 5.68 0.48 23.53
C THR A 166 5.94 0.64 22.04
N ARG A 167 5.23 1.57 21.40
CA ARG A 167 5.37 1.84 19.96
C ARG A 167 6.83 2.03 19.54
N ASN A 168 7.53 2.91 20.26
CA ASN A 168 8.94 3.21 19.99
C ASN A 168 9.85 2.00 20.20
N GLU A 169 9.63 1.15 21.21
CA GLU A 169 10.37 -0.11 21.36
C GLU A 169 10.12 -1.06 20.18
N VAL A 170 8.86 -1.16 19.70
CA VAL A 170 8.52 -1.95 18.51
C VAL A 170 9.21 -1.38 17.27
N ALA A 171 9.15 -0.08 17.04
CA ALA A 171 9.82 0.58 15.91
C ALA A 171 11.34 0.37 15.94
N ARG A 172 11.98 0.47 17.12
CA ARG A 172 13.42 0.16 17.28
C ARG A 172 13.75 -1.30 16.95
N PHE A 173 12.91 -2.24 17.37
CA PHE A 173 13.08 -3.65 17.01
C PHE A 173 12.97 -3.85 15.49
N ILE A 174 11.98 -3.24 14.84
CA ILE A 174 11.83 -3.29 13.38
C ILE A 174 13.08 -2.74 12.67
N LEU A 175 13.58 -1.59 13.13
CA LEU A 175 14.80 -1.00 12.57
C LEU A 175 16.03 -1.90 12.78
N SER A 176 16.13 -2.59 13.93
CA SER A 176 17.23 -3.54 14.16
C SER A 176 17.18 -4.72 13.19
N ASP A 177 16.00 -5.28 12.91
CA ASP A 177 15.82 -6.32 11.90
C ASP A 177 16.21 -5.82 10.50
N LEU A 178 15.89 -4.57 10.17
CA LEU A 178 16.25 -3.98 8.87
C LEU A 178 17.74 -3.68 8.75
N VAL A 179 18.45 -3.43 9.85
CA VAL A 179 19.94 -3.37 9.86
C VAL A 179 20.52 -4.73 9.50
N GLU A 180 20.04 -5.81 10.16
CA GLU A 180 20.46 -7.17 9.83
C GLU A 180 20.13 -7.54 8.37
N ALA A 181 18.92 -7.21 7.92
CA ALA A 181 18.50 -7.41 6.54
C ALA A 181 19.45 -6.71 5.57
N LYS A 182 19.69 -5.40 5.76
CA LYS A 182 20.58 -4.60 4.90
C LYS A 182 21.99 -5.20 4.80
N ASN A 183 22.53 -5.70 5.91
CA ASN A 183 23.88 -6.24 5.97
C ASN A 183 24.03 -7.57 5.22
N LEU A 184 22.96 -8.35 5.13
CA LEU A 184 22.96 -9.70 4.53
C LEU A 184 22.45 -9.71 3.10
N LEU A 185 21.56 -8.78 2.72
CA LEU A 185 20.89 -8.77 1.43
C LEU A 185 21.83 -8.39 0.29
N HIS A 186 21.61 -9.01 -0.87
CA HIS A 186 22.16 -8.52 -2.14
C HIS A 186 21.55 -7.17 -2.50
N SER A 187 22.28 -6.42 -3.34
CA SER A 187 21.72 -5.22 -3.98
C SER A 187 20.64 -5.59 -5.00
N ARG A 188 19.78 -4.61 -5.32
CA ARG A 188 18.70 -4.74 -6.32
C ARG A 188 19.19 -5.33 -7.65
N GLY A 189 20.39 -4.96 -8.08
CA GLY A 189 20.95 -5.38 -9.36
C GLY A 189 21.07 -6.89 -9.51
N LYS A 190 21.29 -7.65 -8.44
CA LYS A 190 21.46 -9.12 -8.49
C LYS A 190 20.25 -9.83 -9.11
N TYR A 191 19.03 -9.44 -8.71
CA TYR A 191 17.77 -10.06 -9.16
C TYR A 191 16.79 -9.04 -9.77
N SER A 192 17.27 -7.88 -10.18
CA SER A 192 16.48 -6.85 -10.84
C SER A 192 15.20 -6.44 -10.07
N GLY A 193 15.22 -6.52 -8.74
CA GLY A 193 14.11 -6.12 -7.87
C GLY A 193 13.00 -7.16 -7.70
N ILE A 194 13.10 -8.37 -8.26
CA ILE A 194 12.12 -9.45 -8.03
C ILE A 194 12.24 -10.02 -6.61
N ARG A 195 13.46 -10.04 -6.05
CA ARG A 195 13.70 -10.46 -4.66
C ARG A 195 13.91 -9.24 -3.76
N ILE A 196 13.58 -9.44 -2.48
CA ILE A 196 13.90 -8.49 -1.41
C ILE A 196 15.40 -8.19 -1.46
N ASN A 197 15.78 -6.93 -1.35
CA ASN A 197 17.12 -6.45 -1.57
C ASN A 197 17.47 -5.31 -0.61
N LYS A 198 18.74 -4.97 -0.57
CA LYS A 198 19.30 -3.98 0.35
C LYS A 198 18.59 -2.62 0.27
N GLU A 199 18.36 -2.14 -0.94
CA GLU A 199 17.77 -0.82 -1.18
C GLU A 199 16.29 -0.80 -0.78
N ALA A 200 15.56 -1.90 -1.00
CA ALA A 200 14.20 -2.04 -0.52
C ALA A 200 14.12 -2.07 1.02
N ALA A 201 15.10 -2.70 1.67
CA ALA A 201 15.19 -2.69 3.14
C ALA A 201 15.47 -1.28 3.69
N MET A 202 16.32 -0.50 3.03
CA MET A 202 16.57 0.90 3.40
C MET A 202 15.31 1.75 3.29
N VAL A 203 14.54 1.64 2.19
CA VAL A 203 13.29 2.40 2.02
C VAL A 203 12.24 1.97 3.05
N LEU A 204 12.13 0.67 3.36
CA LEU A 204 11.23 0.22 4.42
C LEU A 204 11.64 0.80 5.78
N ALA A 205 12.94 0.84 6.11
CA ALA A 205 13.43 1.46 7.33
C ALA A 205 13.09 2.97 7.40
N MET A 206 13.24 3.68 6.28
CA MET A 206 12.84 5.08 6.19
C MET A 206 11.33 5.26 6.40
N ASN A 207 10.49 4.40 5.84
CA ASN A 207 9.04 4.44 6.03
C ASN A 207 8.65 4.15 7.50
N VAL A 208 9.28 3.17 8.16
CA VAL A 208 9.08 2.87 9.59
C VAL A 208 9.46 4.06 10.45
N ALA A 209 10.66 4.60 10.25
CA ALA A 209 11.17 5.71 11.02
C ALA A 209 10.35 7.00 10.80
N LEU A 210 9.94 7.29 9.56
CA LEU A 210 9.06 8.42 9.26
C LEU A 210 7.70 8.27 9.95
N TYR A 211 7.11 7.08 9.86
CA TYR A 211 5.81 6.81 10.46
C TYR A 211 5.84 7.05 11.96
N GLU A 212 6.78 6.44 12.67
CA GLU A 212 6.89 6.59 14.12
C GLU A 212 7.30 8.01 14.53
N GLY A 213 8.28 8.60 13.85
CA GLY A 213 8.74 9.97 14.15
C GLY A 213 7.64 11.02 14.03
N THR A 214 6.83 10.93 12.97
CA THR A 214 5.68 11.84 12.79
C THR A 214 4.50 11.48 13.70
N TRP A 215 4.24 10.19 13.95
CA TRP A 215 3.25 9.79 14.94
C TRP A 215 3.56 10.41 16.31
N GLU A 216 4.76 10.22 16.83
CA GLU A 216 5.15 10.78 18.14
C GLU A 216 5.12 12.31 18.16
N LYS A 217 5.41 12.97 17.03
CA LYS A 217 5.33 14.43 16.94
C LYS A 217 3.89 14.92 17.04
N TYR A 218 2.99 14.37 16.24
CA TYR A 218 1.62 14.86 16.11
C TYR A 218 0.68 14.34 17.18
N HIS A 219 0.93 13.14 17.74
CA HIS A 219 0.16 12.56 18.84
C HIS A 219 0.75 12.81 20.23
N SER A 220 1.74 13.72 20.35
CA SER A 220 2.45 13.97 21.61
C SER A 220 1.59 14.45 22.79
N SER A 221 0.36 14.88 22.54
CA SER A 221 -0.54 15.48 23.54
C SER A 221 -1.89 14.79 23.66
N ASP A 222 -2.04 13.59 23.09
CA ASP A 222 -3.30 12.81 23.16
C ASP A 222 -3.10 11.43 23.81
N ASP A 223 -4.17 10.63 23.86
CA ASP A 223 -4.16 9.31 24.50
C ASP A 223 -3.29 8.27 23.74
N PHE A 224 -2.78 8.61 22.54
CA PHE A 224 -1.88 7.78 21.73
C PHE A 224 -0.41 8.17 21.88
N ALA A 225 -0.09 9.11 22.76
CA ALA A 225 1.27 9.54 23.02
C ALA A 225 2.14 8.39 23.54
N SER A 226 3.37 8.30 23.05
CA SER A 226 4.39 7.44 23.63
C SER A 226 4.80 7.97 25.01
N SER A 227 5.14 7.08 25.94
CA SER A 227 5.60 7.45 27.28
C SER A 227 6.89 8.30 27.25
N THR A 228 7.71 8.11 26.22
CA THR A 228 8.89 8.91 25.92
C THR A 228 8.75 9.35 24.47
N ASN A 229 8.82 10.66 24.19
CA ASN A 229 8.79 11.17 22.84
C ASN A 229 10.18 11.06 22.20
N GLU A 230 10.30 10.24 21.17
CA GLU A 230 11.53 10.00 20.41
C GLU A 230 11.43 10.47 18.95
N SER A 231 10.49 11.38 18.66
CA SER A 231 10.23 11.88 17.31
C SER A 231 11.49 12.29 16.57
N ASN A 232 12.35 13.11 17.20
CA ASN A 232 13.59 13.58 16.57
C ASN A 232 14.59 12.44 16.30
N TYR A 233 14.62 11.40 17.15
CA TYR A 233 15.45 10.24 16.91
C TYR A 233 14.99 9.51 15.63
N PHE A 234 13.70 9.19 15.53
CA PHE A 234 13.18 8.46 14.37
C PHE A 234 13.28 9.30 13.08
N LEU A 235 12.97 10.59 13.13
CA LEU A 235 13.18 11.48 11.97
C LEU A 235 14.66 11.56 11.57
N GLY A 236 15.58 11.56 12.54
CA GLY A 236 17.03 11.47 12.30
C GLY A 236 17.43 10.16 11.61
N GLU A 237 16.81 9.03 12.00
CA GLU A 237 17.04 7.74 11.33
C GLU A 237 16.63 7.79 9.86
N VAL A 238 15.51 8.47 9.49
CA VAL A 238 15.15 8.67 8.07
C VAL A 238 16.28 9.33 7.30
N ILE A 239 16.92 10.35 7.90
CA ILE A 239 18.06 11.06 7.27
C ILE A 239 19.26 10.14 7.13
N ASN A 240 19.57 9.35 8.17
CA ASN A 240 20.71 8.42 8.16
C ASN A 240 20.54 7.37 7.04
N TRP A 241 19.40 6.66 7.01
CA TRP A 241 19.10 5.67 5.99
C TRP A 241 19.03 6.28 4.58
N GLY A 242 18.47 7.47 4.44
CA GLY A 242 18.38 8.17 3.16
C GLY A 242 19.73 8.57 2.61
N ASN A 243 20.67 9.03 3.46
CA ASN A 243 22.05 9.32 3.03
C ASN A 243 22.77 8.08 2.50
N GLU A 244 22.57 6.92 3.12
CA GLU A 244 23.09 5.65 2.61
C GLU A 244 22.42 5.27 1.27
N LEU A 245 21.09 5.42 1.16
CA LEU A 245 20.33 5.11 -0.04
C LEU A 245 20.77 5.96 -1.25
N PHE A 246 21.07 7.24 -1.05
CA PHE A 246 21.62 8.12 -2.10
C PHE A 246 22.97 7.63 -2.62
N GLY A 247 23.76 6.96 -1.77
CA GLY A 247 25.03 6.33 -2.14
C GLY A 247 24.90 5.09 -3.04
N CYS A 248 23.69 4.52 -3.18
CA CYS A 248 23.46 3.31 -3.99
C CYS A 248 23.37 3.57 -5.50
N GLY A 249 23.37 4.83 -5.95
CA GLY A 249 23.33 5.18 -7.36
C GLY A 249 22.00 4.84 -8.05
N ILE A 250 20.89 4.97 -7.34
CA ILE A 250 19.55 4.76 -7.88
C ILE A 250 19.04 6.07 -8.48
N ASP A 251 18.51 5.97 -9.69
CA ASP A 251 17.86 7.09 -10.37
C ASP A 251 16.37 6.83 -10.59
N LEU A 252 15.59 7.93 -10.63
CA LEU A 252 14.21 7.89 -11.06
C LEU A 252 14.11 7.44 -12.52
N TYR A 253 13.12 6.63 -12.84
CA TYR A 253 12.85 6.20 -14.20
C TYR A 253 12.33 7.37 -15.04
N LYS A 254 12.98 7.65 -16.17
CA LYS A 254 12.74 8.85 -17.00
C LYS A 254 12.44 8.53 -18.47
N THR A 255 12.23 7.27 -18.80
CA THR A 255 11.98 6.87 -20.20
C THR A 255 10.53 7.17 -20.58
N GLY A 256 10.34 7.85 -21.68
CA GLY A 256 9.03 8.24 -22.21
C GLY A 256 9.19 9.37 -23.22
N GLN A 257 8.22 9.54 -24.11
CA GLN A 257 8.20 10.61 -25.11
C GLN A 257 7.48 11.86 -24.62
N ASN A 258 6.51 11.67 -23.72
CA ASN A 258 5.70 12.73 -23.19
C ASN A 258 5.83 12.83 -21.66
N PRO A 259 5.57 14.00 -21.08
CA PRO A 259 5.46 14.16 -19.64
C PRO A 259 4.46 13.16 -19.06
N GLY A 260 4.83 12.50 -17.96
CA GLY A 260 4.00 11.49 -17.30
C GLY A 260 4.14 10.06 -17.84
N ASP A 261 4.69 9.83 -19.04
CA ASP A 261 4.86 8.48 -19.61
C ASP A 261 5.72 7.59 -18.69
N ALA A 262 6.81 8.15 -18.15
CA ALA A 262 7.68 7.43 -17.22
C ALA A 262 6.95 6.99 -15.95
N PHE A 263 6.08 7.84 -15.40
CA PHE A 263 5.25 7.52 -14.25
C PHE A 263 4.25 6.40 -14.58
N ALA A 264 3.53 6.52 -15.71
CA ALA A 264 2.56 5.51 -16.13
C ALA A 264 3.22 4.14 -16.34
N ALA A 265 4.42 4.10 -16.93
CA ALA A 265 5.15 2.86 -17.20
C ALA A 265 5.44 2.03 -15.95
N LEU A 266 5.63 2.66 -14.79
CA LEU A 266 5.85 1.97 -13.51
C LEU A 266 4.65 1.09 -13.10
N PHE A 267 3.44 1.38 -13.60
CA PHE A 267 2.21 0.74 -13.15
C PHE A 267 1.49 -0.07 -14.23
N ASN A 268 1.81 0.12 -15.50
CA ASN A 268 1.15 -0.56 -16.62
C ASN A 268 2.05 -1.52 -17.41
N SER A 269 3.32 -1.68 -16.99
CA SER A 269 4.26 -2.62 -17.60
C SER A 269 4.18 -4.01 -16.97
N LYS A 270 4.51 -5.03 -17.75
CA LYS A 270 4.60 -6.44 -17.31
C LYS A 270 5.95 -6.76 -16.67
N ASP A 271 6.99 -6.03 -17.04
CA ASP A 271 8.37 -6.22 -16.59
C ASP A 271 8.94 -4.90 -16.10
N LEU A 272 9.34 -4.86 -14.83
CA LEU A 272 9.94 -3.69 -14.18
C LEU A 272 11.45 -3.86 -13.95
N SER A 273 12.05 -4.92 -14.47
CA SER A 273 13.47 -5.24 -14.25
C SER A 273 14.43 -4.12 -14.68
N GLY A 274 14.13 -3.45 -15.81
CA GLY A 274 14.88 -2.31 -16.33
C GLY A 274 14.58 -0.97 -15.63
N MET A 275 13.62 -0.91 -14.72
CA MET A 275 13.21 0.32 -14.04
C MET A 275 13.86 0.41 -12.66
N GLY A 276 15.08 0.98 -12.57
CA GLY A 276 15.90 1.04 -11.35
C GLY A 276 15.21 1.65 -10.14
N GLU A 277 14.31 2.59 -10.36
CA GLU A 277 13.47 3.21 -9.32
C GLU A 277 12.54 2.21 -8.61
N VAL A 278 12.14 1.09 -9.23
CA VAL A 278 11.31 0.06 -8.62
C VAL A 278 12.22 -0.93 -7.90
N LEU A 279 12.29 -0.80 -6.58
CA LEU A 279 13.23 -1.57 -5.75
C LEU A 279 12.77 -2.98 -5.49
N LEU A 280 11.47 -3.16 -5.24
CA LEU A 280 10.86 -4.47 -5.07
C LEU A 280 9.53 -4.52 -5.83
N TRP A 281 9.31 -5.58 -6.60
CA TRP A 281 8.09 -5.75 -7.38
C TRP A 281 7.70 -7.22 -7.54
N ARG A 282 6.40 -7.44 -7.77
CA ARG A 282 5.85 -8.77 -8.05
C ARG A 282 5.64 -8.94 -9.55
N LYS A 283 6.23 -9.98 -10.10
CA LYS A 283 6.00 -10.43 -11.47
C LYS A 283 4.76 -11.33 -11.55
N TYR A 284 4.04 -11.20 -12.65
CA TYR A 284 2.96 -12.10 -13.03
C TYR A 284 3.29 -12.74 -14.38
N SER A 285 2.83 -13.99 -14.57
CA SER A 285 3.02 -14.76 -15.80
C SER A 285 1.84 -15.72 -15.95
N SER A 286 1.09 -15.56 -17.04
CA SER A 286 -0.03 -16.44 -17.36
C SER A 286 0.43 -17.86 -17.68
N ASP A 287 1.60 -18.00 -18.27
CA ASP A 287 2.22 -19.29 -18.59
C ASP A 287 2.56 -20.09 -17.33
N GLU A 288 2.92 -19.40 -16.25
CA GLU A 288 3.19 -19.98 -14.92
C GLU A 288 1.92 -20.12 -14.06
N GLY A 289 0.74 -19.77 -14.58
CA GLY A 289 -0.52 -19.79 -13.84
C GLY A 289 -0.64 -18.69 -12.76
N VAL A 290 0.25 -17.71 -12.74
CA VAL A 290 0.25 -16.59 -11.80
C VAL A 290 -0.18 -15.32 -12.52
N PHE A 291 -1.46 -15.00 -12.43
CA PHE A 291 -2.07 -13.87 -13.15
C PHE A 291 -3.18 -13.21 -12.33
N HIS A 292 -3.70 -12.07 -12.81
CA HIS A 292 -4.76 -11.30 -12.17
C HIS A 292 -5.73 -10.71 -13.22
N ASP A 293 -6.81 -10.06 -12.76
CA ASP A 293 -7.76 -9.36 -13.64
C ASP A 293 -7.90 -7.86 -13.30
N VAL A 294 -6.78 -7.19 -13.02
CA VAL A 294 -6.78 -5.75 -12.72
C VAL A 294 -7.37 -4.93 -13.87
N ASN A 295 -7.05 -5.26 -15.13
CA ASN A 295 -7.60 -4.54 -16.28
C ASN A 295 -9.11 -4.66 -16.39
N GLY A 296 -9.67 -5.86 -16.18
CA GLY A 296 -11.11 -6.08 -16.17
C GLY A 296 -11.80 -5.31 -15.05
N ASN A 297 -11.22 -5.32 -13.85
CA ASN A 297 -11.73 -4.60 -12.69
C ASN A 297 -11.66 -3.08 -12.88
N LEU A 298 -10.55 -2.53 -13.36
CA LEU A 298 -10.41 -1.11 -13.68
C LEU A 298 -11.42 -0.68 -14.75
N LYS A 299 -11.56 -1.44 -15.83
CA LYS A 299 -12.56 -1.16 -16.88
C LYS A 299 -14.00 -1.16 -16.34
N ALA A 300 -14.30 -2.04 -15.42
CA ALA A 300 -15.63 -2.13 -14.78
C ALA A 300 -15.84 -1.05 -13.69
N GLY A 301 -14.78 -0.40 -13.22
CA GLY A 301 -14.85 0.54 -12.09
C GLY A 301 -14.93 -0.16 -10.73
N VAL A 302 -14.53 -1.43 -10.67
CA VAL A 302 -14.57 -2.27 -9.46
C VAL A 302 -13.23 -2.18 -8.74
N VAL A 303 -13.25 -1.90 -7.44
CA VAL A 303 -12.04 -1.86 -6.60
C VAL A 303 -11.85 -3.18 -5.88
N ASP A 304 -12.94 -3.76 -5.38
CA ASP A 304 -12.96 -5.05 -4.69
C ASP A 304 -14.36 -5.70 -4.75
N SER A 305 -14.63 -6.69 -3.90
CA SER A 305 -15.93 -7.36 -3.82
C SER A 305 -17.08 -6.46 -3.35
N GLU A 306 -16.80 -5.26 -2.86
CA GLU A 306 -17.82 -4.33 -2.34
C GLU A 306 -18.46 -3.45 -3.42
N GLY A 307 -17.92 -3.43 -4.63
CA GLY A 307 -18.59 -2.82 -5.77
C GLY A 307 -17.83 -1.68 -6.45
N ALA A 308 -18.60 -0.72 -6.94
CA ALA A 308 -18.11 0.42 -7.70
C ALA A 308 -17.34 1.42 -6.83
N ALA A 309 -16.42 2.14 -7.47
CA ALA A 309 -15.67 3.22 -6.82
C ALA A 309 -15.40 4.38 -7.78
N GLY A 310 -14.87 5.47 -7.25
CA GLY A 310 -14.41 6.60 -8.03
C GLY A 310 -13.41 7.44 -7.24
N ILE A 311 -12.51 8.10 -7.95
CA ILE A 311 -11.55 9.05 -7.39
C ILE A 311 -12.30 10.29 -6.88
N THR A 312 -11.84 10.86 -5.77
CA THR A 312 -12.45 12.06 -5.19
C THR A 312 -12.00 13.33 -5.93
N GLN A 313 -12.87 14.34 -5.95
CA GLN A 313 -12.51 15.69 -6.40
C GLN A 313 -11.29 16.23 -5.62
N SER A 314 -11.23 15.94 -4.32
CA SER A 314 -10.12 16.37 -3.45
C SER A 314 -8.76 15.80 -3.87
N LEU A 315 -8.71 14.58 -4.43
CA LEU A 315 -7.47 14.07 -5.03
C LEU A 315 -7.18 14.76 -6.37
N VAL A 316 -8.19 14.98 -7.21
CA VAL A 316 -8.03 15.73 -8.48
C VAL A 316 -7.50 17.14 -8.21
N ASP A 317 -8.03 17.82 -7.20
CA ASP A 317 -7.61 19.17 -6.82
C ASP A 317 -6.20 19.22 -6.20
N ASN A 318 -5.71 18.11 -5.68
CA ASN A 318 -4.37 18.05 -5.09
C ASN A 318 -3.24 18.22 -6.13
N TYR A 319 -3.47 17.83 -7.40
CA TYR A 319 -2.48 17.97 -8.44
C TYR A 319 -2.28 19.46 -8.84
N LEU A 320 -1.03 19.85 -9.08
CA LEU A 320 -0.67 21.20 -9.53
C LEU A 320 -1.04 21.45 -11.02
N ASN A 321 -0.86 22.66 -11.47
CA ASN A 321 -0.67 22.95 -12.89
C ASN A 321 0.73 22.46 -13.34
N ALA A 322 0.90 22.14 -14.61
CA ALA A 322 2.18 21.67 -15.16
C ALA A 322 3.31 22.71 -15.00
N ASP A 323 2.97 23.99 -14.98
CA ASP A 323 3.91 25.08 -14.71
C ASP A 323 4.32 25.22 -13.23
N GLY A 324 3.81 24.33 -12.36
CA GLY A 324 4.11 24.27 -10.93
C GLY A 324 3.27 25.21 -10.08
N THR A 325 2.35 25.95 -10.65
CA THR A 325 1.46 26.86 -9.89
C THR A 325 0.33 26.09 -9.21
N PHE A 326 -0.20 26.66 -8.13
CA PHE A 326 -1.37 26.13 -7.44
C PHE A 326 -2.63 26.28 -8.33
N ILE A 327 -3.58 25.39 -8.09
CA ILE A 327 -4.92 25.57 -8.64
C ILE A 327 -5.78 26.39 -7.68
N ASP A 328 -6.78 27.08 -8.24
CA ASP A 328 -7.91 27.56 -7.48
C ASP A 328 -9.11 26.61 -7.72
N PRO A 329 -9.45 25.74 -6.78
CA PRO A 329 -10.52 24.76 -6.97
C PRO A 329 -11.91 25.39 -7.11
N THR A 330 -12.04 26.70 -6.82
CA THR A 330 -13.30 27.45 -7.01
C THR A 330 -13.46 28.01 -8.42
N ASN A 331 -12.43 27.90 -9.26
CA ASN A 331 -12.47 28.40 -10.62
C ASN A 331 -13.54 27.66 -11.45
N GLU A 332 -14.41 28.41 -12.11
CA GLU A 332 -15.53 27.91 -12.93
C GLU A 332 -15.08 26.92 -14.03
N LYS A 333 -13.83 27.02 -14.52
CA LYS A 333 -13.28 26.08 -15.51
C LYS A 333 -13.35 24.62 -15.05
N PHE A 334 -13.28 24.34 -13.74
CA PHE A 334 -13.36 22.98 -13.20
C PHE A 334 -14.77 22.40 -13.20
N LYS A 335 -15.77 23.18 -13.59
CA LYS A 335 -17.10 22.68 -13.97
C LYS A 335 -17.11 22.04 -15.36
N ASP A 336 -16.09 22.30 -16.18
CA ASP A 336 -15.86 21.58 -17.44
C ASP A 336 -14.92 20.40 -17.21
N PHE A 337 -15.37 19.21 -17.62
CA PHE A 337 -14.61 17.97 -17.42
C PHE A 337 -13.30 17.97 -18.23
N LYS A 338 -13.24 18.55 -19.42
CA LYS A 338 -12.02 18.64 -20.22
C LYS A 338 -11.03 19.62 -19.60
N GLU A 339 -11.50 20.81 -19.25
CA GLU A 339 -10.66 21.87 -18.66
C GLU A 339 -10.07 21.45 -17.31
N THR A 340 -10.73 20.50 -16.58
CA THR A 340 -10.20 19.92 -15.34
C THR A 340 -8.81 19.29 -15.54
N PHE A 341 -8.52 18.78 -16.73
CA PHE A 341 -7.26 18.06 -17.03
C PHE A 341 -6.26 18.89 -17.83
N GLU A 342 -6.70 20.00 -18.44
CA GLU A 342 -5.86 20.82 -19.31
C GLU A 342 -4.80 21.61 -18.54
N GLY A 343 -3.54 21.50 -18.98
CA GLY A 343 -2.43 22.23 -18.38
C GLY A 343 -2.06 21.80 -16.96
N ARG A 344 -2.57 20.65 -16.51
CA ARG A 344 -2.33 20.09 -15.17
C ARG A 344 -1.12 19.16 -15.14
N ASP A 345 -0.72 18.79 -13.93
CA ASP A 345 0.28 17.76 -13.66
C ASP A 345 0.01 16.49 -14.51
N PRO A 346 0.97 16.06 -15.35
CA PRO A 346 0.77 14.91 -16.23
C PRO A 346 0.39 13.61 -15.50
N ARG A 347 0.71 13.47 -14.21
CA ARG A 347 0.30 12.31 -13.41
C ARG A 347 -1.21 12.27 -13.20
N LEU A 348 -1.90 13.41 -13.20
CA LEU A 348 -3.36 13.44 -13.10
C LEU A 348 -4.02 12.67 -14.24
N ILE A 349 -3.60 12.91 -15.48
CA ILE A 349 -4.13 12.20 -16.66
C ILE A 349 -3.70 10.74 -16.73
N GLN A 350 -2.68 10.34 -15.97
CA GLN A 350 -2.28 8.93 -15.84
C GLN A 350 -3.04 8.20 -14.72
N THR A 351 -3.56 8.96 -13.76
CA THR A 351 -4.30 8.43 -12.61
C THR A 351 -5.80 8.34 -12.87
N VAL A 352 -6.36 9.32 -13.59
CA VAL A 352 -7.80 9.47 -13.86
C VAL A 352 -8.08 9.32 -15.35
N MET A 353 -9.13 8.55 -15.70
CA MET A 353 -9.60 8.47 -17.08
C MET A 353 -10.12 9.82 -17.56
N ASN A 354 -9.67 10.23 -18.73
CA ASN A 354 -10.00 11.51 -19.35
C ASN A 354 -10.21 11.33 -20.86
N GLU A 355 -10.59 12.41 -21.54
CA GLU A 355 -10.84 12.39 -23.00
C GLU A 355 -9.66 11.81 -23.78
N GLY A 356 -9.92 10.82 -24.62
CA GLY A 356 -8.92 10.13 -25.43
C GLY A 356 -8.10 9.06 -24.70
N ALA A 357 -8.17 8.98 -23.37
CA ALA A 357 -7.52 7.91 -22.62
C ALA A 357 -8.13 6.54 -22.96
N LYS A 358 -7.28 5.51 -23.12
CA LYS A 358 -7.71 4.22 -23.63
C LYS A 358 -8.02 3.23 -22.51
N PHE A 359 -9.15 2.53 -22.65
CA PHE A 359 -9.41 1.30 -21.90
C PHE A 359 -8.76 0.11 -22.60
N ALA A 360 -8.40 -0.91 -21.83
CA ALA A 360 -8.02 -2.20 -22.38
C ALA A 360 -9.17 -2.85 -23.15
N SER A 361 -8.90 -3.48 -24.29
CA SER A 361 -9.87 -4.19 -25.11
C SER A 361 -9.26 -5.43 -25.74
N ALA A 362 -10.08 -6.47 -25.99
CA ALA A 362 -9.65 -7.74 -26.56
C ALA A 362 -8.92 -7.64 -27.91
N THR A 363 -9.23 -6.64 -28.69
CA THR A 363 -8.72 -6.51 -30.05
C THR A 363 -8.14 -5.13 -30.36
N THR A 364 -8.62 -4.11 -29.67
CA THR A 364 -8.16 -2.72 -29.83
C THR A 364 -8.42 -1.95 -28.53
N ALA A 365 -7.45 -1.15 -28.10
CA ALA A 365 -7.69 -0.24 -26.98
C ALA A 365 -8.74 0.81 -27.38
N THR A 366 -9.83 0.87 -26.62
CA THR A 366 -10.96 1.76 -26.90
C THR A 366 -10.75 3.08 -26.14
N PRO A 367 -10.67 4.24 -26.82
CA PRO A 367 -10.56 5.51 -26.15
C PRO A 367 -11.88 5.88 -25.43
N MET A 368 -11.76 6.56 -24.30
CA MET A 368 -12.88 7.23 -23.67
C MET A 368 -13.18 8.52 -24.42
N HIS A 369 -14.44 8.74 -24.71
CA HIS A 369 -14.93 10.01 -25.27
C HIS A 369 -16.07 10.56 -24.43
N LEU A 370 -16.19 11.89 -24.39
CA LEU A 370 -17.30 12.57 -23.73
C LEU A 370 -18.59 12.51 -24.52
N GLU A 371 -18.53 12.12 -25.78
CA GLU A 371 -19.73 11.93 -26.61
C GLU A 371 -19.95 10.44 -26.84
N GLU A 372 -21.17 9.97 -26.58
CA GLU A 372 -21.56 8.61 -26.95
C GLU A 372 -21.61 8.51 -28.47
N TYR A 373 -20.76 7.68 -29.07
CA TYR A 373 -20.82 7.40 -30.48
C TYR A 373 -20.56 5.91 -30.76
N THR A 374 -20.95 5.49 -31.95
CA THR A 374 -20.68 4.13 -32.41
C THR A 374 -19.58 4.21 -33.47
N ASP A 375 -18.45 3.54 -33.21
CA ASP A 375 -17.35 3.47 -34.15
C ASP A 375 -17.72 2.66 -35.43
N GLU A 376 -16.81 2.65 -36.42
CA GLU A 376 -17.00 1.90 -37.68
C GLU A 376 -17.26 0.40 -37.48
N LYS A 377 -16.84 -0.16 -36.34
CA LYS A 377 -17.06 -1.56 -35.93
C LYS A 377 -18.33 -1.76 -35.09
N LYS A 378 -19.16 -0.73 -34.98
CA LYS A 378 -20.39 -0.70 -34.16
C LYS A 378 -20.17 -0.88 -32.65
N ASN A 379 -18.97 -0.56 -32.12
CA ASN A 379 -18.76 -0.48 -30.69
C ASN A 379 -19.22 0.89 -30.20
N THR A 380 -20.09 0.89 -29.21
CA THR A 380 -20.47 2.14 -28.54
C THR A 380 -19.36 2.56 -27.58
N ILE A 381 -18.84 3.73 -27.75
CA ILE A 381 -17.82 4.34 -26.90
C ILE A 381 -18.54 5.33 -26.00
N SER A 382 -18.38 5.18 -24.70
CA SER A 382 -19.15 5.91 -23.70
C SER A 382 -18.26 6.79 -22.85
N PRO A 383 -18.78 7.91 -22.35
CA PRO A 383 -18.16 8.68 -21.26
C PRO A 383 -18.06 7.85 -19.97
N PRO A 384 -17.46 8.40 -18.89
CA PRO A 384 -17.38 7.72 -17.59
C PRO A 384 -18.75 7.16 -17.17
N LYS A 385 -18.81 5.91 -16.75
CA LYS A 385 -20.07 5.19 -16.47
C LYS A 385 -20.77 5.66 -15.19
N LEU A 386 -21.23 6.91 -15.13
CA LEU A 386 -22.01 7.42 -13.98
C LEU A 386 -23.36 6.72 -13.79
N ALA A 387 -23.94 6.21 -14.86
CA ALA A 387 -25.27 5.60 -14.88
C ALA A 387 -25.24 4.07 -15.04
N GLY A 388 -24.10 3.43 -14.91
CA GLY A 388 -23.93 1.97 -15.06
C GLY A 388 -24.80 1.15 -14.11
N ASP A 389 -25.04 -0.12 -14.46
CA ASP A 389 -25.76 -1.07 -13.60
C ASP A 389 -24.78 -1.85 -12.72
N GLY A 390 -25.18 -2.08 -11.47
CA GLY A 390 -24.36 -2.84 -10.50
C GLY A 390 -22.97 -2.26 -10.30
N ASN A 391 -21.96 -3.12 -10.36
CA ASN A 391 -20.55 -2.77 -10.08
C ASN A 391 -19.82 -2.09 -11.24
N THR A 392 -20.48 -1.77 -12.35
CA THR A 392 -19.83 -1.24 -13.56
C THR A 392 -20.00 0.25 -13.73
N ARG A 393 -19.92 1.03 -12.65
CA ARG A 393 -20.08 2.48 -12.67
C ARG A 393 -18.95 3.19 -11.94
N SER A 394 -18.67 4.42 -12.33
CA SER A 394 -17.91 5.36 -11.50
C SER A 394 -18.88 6.10 -10.58
N LEU A 395 -18.63 6.10 -9.28
CA LEU A 395 -19.47 6.83 -8.33
C LEU A 395 -19.27 8.34 -8.39
N THR A 396 -18.13 8.77 -8.92
CA THR A 396 -17.70 10.19 -8.88
C THR A 396 -17.59 10.85 -10.25
N GLY A 397 -17.63 10.07 -11.33
CA GLY A 397 -17.27 10.53 -12.67
C GLY A 397 -15.76 10.50 -12.96
N TYR A 398 -14.92 10.44 -11.92
CA TYR A 398 -13.48 10.27 -12.05
C TYR A 398 -13.12 8.79 -11.92
N HIS A 399 -13.01 8.13 -13.06
CA HIS A 399 -12.71 6.71 -13.16
C HIS A 399 -11.22 6.44 -13.02
N ILE A 400 -10.83 5.39 -12.30
CA ILE A 400 -9.43 5.03 -12.10
C ILE A 400 -8.80 4.56 -13.41
N ARG A 401 -7.65 5.14 -13.76
CA ARG A 401 -6.84 4.77 -14.91
C ARG A 401 -5.52 4.10 -14.54
N LEU A 402 -4.92 4.44 -13.43
CA LEU A 402 -3.58 3.99 -13.06
C LEU A 402 -3.47 2.46 -13.12
N GLY A 403 -2.52 1.98 -13.92
CA GLY A 403 -2.24 0.55 -14.07
C GLY A 403 -3.06 -0.17 -15.15
N ILE A 404 -3.78 0.54 -16.00
CA ILE A 404 -4.42 -0.05 -17.18
C ILE A 404 -3.33 -0.41 -18.20
N ASP A 405 -3.20 -1.69 -18.50
CA ASP A 405 -2.46 -2.19 -19.66
C ASP A 405 -3.41 -2.20 -20.86
N THR A 406 -3.17 -1.29 -21.82
CA THR A 406 -4.00 -1.16 -23.02
C THR A 406 -3.77 -2.27 -24.05
N THR A 407 -2.78 -3.13 -23.83
CA THR A 407 -2.45 -4.26 -24.71
C THR A 407 -3.15 -5.55 -24.32
N PHE A 408 -3.79 -5.58 -23.12
CA PHE A 408 -4.41 -6.78 -22.56
C PHE A 408 -5.84 -6.52 -22.05
N VAL A 409 -6.74 -7.52 -22.19
CA VAL A 409 -8.18 -7.29 -22.00
C VAL A 409 -8.70 -7.61 -20.63
N SER A 410 -8.76 -8.86 -20.27
CA SER A 410 -9.29 -9.35 -18.99
C SER A 410 -8.94 -10.82 -18.79
N GLY A 411 -8.92 -11.26 -17.55
CA GLY A 411 -8.70 -12.65 -17.18
C GLY A 411 -7.26 -12.94 -16.78
N ASN A 412 -6.33 -13.07 -17.72
CA ASN A 412 -4.94 -13.48 -17.45
C ASN A 412 -3.98 -12.30 -17.52
N GLY A 413 -4.23 -11.22 -16.76
CA GLY A 413 -3.39 -10.03 -16.71
C GLY A 413 -2.03 -10.31 -16.07
N GLU A 414 -0.99 -9.68 -16.63
CA GLU A 414 0.41 -9.85 -16.23
C GLU A 414 1.07 -8.53 -15.84
N THR A 415 0.29 -7.46 -15.69
CA THR A 415 0.83 -6.16 -15.25
C THR A 415 1.53 -6.33 -13.91
N ALA A 416 2.80 -5.93 -13.84
CA ALA A 416 3.59 -6.07 -12.63
C ALA A 416 3.10 -5.14 -11.53
N LEU A 417 3.30 -5.54 -10.25
CA LEU A 417 2.97 -4.74 -9.09
C LEU A 417 4.26 -4.19 -8.45
N PRO A 418 4.52 -2.88 -8.51
CA PRO A 418 5.53 -2.25 -7.67
C PRO A 418 5.13 -2.40 -6.19
N ILE A 419 6.05 -2.87 -5.34
CA ILE A 419 5.84 -3.03 -3.89
C ILE A 419 6.58 -1.95 -3.12
N ILE A 420 7.83 -1.67 -3.49
CA ILE A 420 8.66 -0.60 -2.89
C ILE A 420 9.36 0.16 -4.01
N ARG A 421 9.25 1.48 -3.98
CA ARG A 421 9.86 2.38 -4.95
C ARG A 421 10.81 3.39 -4.31
N TYR A 422 11.81 3.81 -5.04
CA TYR A 422 12.76 4.85 -4.62
C TYR A 422 12.07 6.18 -4.27
N ALA A 423 10.99 6.52 -4.99
CA ALA A 423 10.19 7.73 -4.72
C ALA A 423 9.64 7.79 -3.28
N GLU A 424 9.34 6.65 -2.66
CA GLU A 424 8.92 6.59 -1.25
C GLU A 424 10.03 7.09 -0.33
N GLY A 425 11.28 6.64 -0.56
CA GLY A 425 12.46 7.08 0.18
C GLY A 425 12.74 8.58 0.00
N LEU A 426 12.62 9.09 -1.24
CA LEU A 426 12.79 10.51 -1.53
C LEU A 426 11.80 11.38 -0.76
N LEU A 427 10.52 10.97 -0.75
CA LEU A 427 9.46 11.68 -0.04
C LEU A 427 9.60 11.55 1.49
N ALA A 428 10.02 10.39 1.98
CA ALA A 428 10.31 10.21 3.40
C ALA A 428 11.46 11.12 3.86
N TYR A 429 12.55 11.17 3.10
CA TYR A 429 13.69 12.05 3.39
C TYR A 429 13.30 13.53 3.38
N ALA A 430 12.55 13.95 2.35
CA ALA A 430 12.08 15.33 2.24
C ALA A 430 11.23 15.73 3.45
N GLU A 431 10.28 14.86 3.84
CA GLU A 431 9.39 15.14 4.98
C GLU A 431 10.18 15.19 6.29
N ALA A 432 11.05 14.21 6.56
CA ALA A 432 11.86 14.19 7.77
C ALA A 432 12.77 15.42 7.87
N ALA A 433 13.41 15.82 6.78
CA ALA A 433 14.24 17.02 6.74
C ALA A 433 13.45 18.31 7.02
N ALA A 434 12.22 18.40 6.48
CA ALA A 434 11.34 19.54 6.77
C ALA A 434 10.84 19.55 8.22
N GLU A 435 10.51 18.38 8.78
CA GLU A 435 10.06 18.22 10.17
C GLU A 435 11.19 18.53 11.19
N LEU A 436 12.45 18.31 10.80
CA LEU A 436 13.66 18.64 11.57
C LEU A 436 14.21 20.05 11.29
N GLU A 437 13.53 20.86 10.48
CA GLU A 437 13.97 22.20 10.06
C GLU A 437 15.32 22.22 9.30
N MET A 438 15.63 21.09 8.61
CA MET A 438 16.87 20.92 7.83
C MET A 438 16.69 21.21 6.33
N TRP A 439 15.50 21.68 5.91
CA TRP A 439 15.19 21.90 4.50
C TRP A 439 16.20 22.83 3.83
N SER A 440 16.66 22.46 2.64
CA SER A 440 17.60 23.22 1.82
C SER A 440 17.38 22.98 0.33
N ASP A 441 18.00 23.81 -0.51
CA ASP A 441 17.95 23.64 -1.96
C ASP A 441 18.59 22.31 -2.41
N ASP A 442 19.62 21.82 -1.71
CA ASP A 442 20.23 20.52 -1.99
C ASP A 442 19.22 19.38 -1.75
N ILE A 443 18.50 19.43 -0.64
CA ILE A 443 17.43 18.45 -0.35
C ILE A 443 16.30 18.56 -1.36
N ALA A 444 15.87 19.78 -1.68
CA ALA A 444 14.86 20.01 -2.71
C ALA A 444 15.25 19.39 -4.06
N ASN A 445 16.48 19.62 -4.49
CA ASN A 445 17.00 19.10 -5.77
C ASN A 445 17.04 17.58 -5.83
N LYS A 446 17.40 16.91 -4.72
CA LYS A 446 17.47 15.45 -4.63
C LYS A 446 16.10 14.78 -4.50
N THR A 447 15.09 15.49 -4.04
CA THR A 447 13.80 14.94 -3.67
C THR A 447 12.64 15.54 -4.48
N LEU A 448 12.00 16.58 -3.96
CA LEU A 448 10.78 17.18 -4.49
C LEU A 448 10.92 17.64 -5.94
N LYS A 449 12.02 18.33 -6.25
CA LYS A 449 12.30 18.82 -7.60
C LYS A 449 12.54 17.66 -8.58
N ALA A 450 13.31 16.65 -8.18
CA ALA A 450 13.58 15.49 -9.02
C ALA A 450 12.29 14.74 -9.40
N LEU A 451 11.37 14.55 -8.43
CA LEU A 451 10.07 13.92 -8.67
C LEU A 451 9.19 14.74 -9.62
N ARG A 452 9.09 16.06 -9.40
CA ARG A 452 8.29 16.95 -10.27
C ARG A 452 8.84 17.02 -11.68
N GLU A 453 10.15 17.17 -11.85
CA GLU A 453 10.78 17.20 -13.17
C GLU A 453 10.57 15.88 -13.93
N ARG A 454 10.67 14.71 -13.24
CA ARG A 454 10.35 13.41 -13.83
C ARG A 454 8.88 13.35 -14.28
N ALA A 455 7.97 13.93 -13.51
CA ALA A 455 6.54 13.98 -13.82
C ALA A 455 6.19 15.00 -14.92
N GLY A 456 7.11 15.88 -15.30
CA GLY A 456 6.86 16.98 -16.24
C GLY A 456 6.19 18.19 -15.59
N VAL A 457 6.34 18.36 -14.27
CA VAL A 457 5.88 19.52 -13.53
C VAL A 457 7.05 20.44 -13.23
N LYS A 458 6.91 21.72 -13.53
CA LYS A 458 7.94 22.70 -13.19
C LYS A 458 8.07 22.82 -11.67
N TYR A 459 9.28 22.71 -11.17
CA TYR A 459 9.54 22.97 -9.76
C TYR A 459 9.54 24.47 -9.48
N LEU A 460 8.74 24.89 -8.52
CA LEU A 460 8.77 26.20 -7.90
C LEU A 460 9.18 26.05 -6.44
N ALA A 461 9.89 27.05 -5.92
CA ALA A 461 10.22 27.08 -4.48
C ALA A 461 8.93 27.04 -3.65
N PRO A 462 8.91 26.30 -2.53
CA PRO A 462 7.74 26.19 -1.67
C PRO A 462 7.17 27.55 -1.26
N ALA A 463 5.90 27.74 -1.51
CA ALA A 463 5.15 28.95 -1.15
C ALA A 463 3.89 28.55 -0.39
N LYS A 464 3.33 29.48 0.41
CA LYS A 464 2.07 29.22 1.11
C LYS A 464 0.93 29.17 0.11
N ASP A 465 0.22 28.04 0.09
CA ASP A 465 -1.04 27.88 -0.62
C ASP A 465 -2.20 28.21 0.33
N ALA A 466 -2.99 29.23 0.00
CA ALA A 466 -4.15 29.62 0.81
C ALA A 466 -5.29 28.60 0.76
N ASN A 467 -5.35 27.80 -0.33
CA ASN A 467 -6.37 26.78 -0.56
C ASN A 467 -5.90 25.39 -0.14
N PHE A 468 -4.69 25.28 0.49
CA PHE A 468 -4.21 23.99 0.94
C PHE A 468 -5.11 23.42 2.03
N THR A 469 -5.27 22.13 2.02
CA THR A 469 -6.11 21.37 2.94
C THR A 469 -5.79 21.69 4.41
N ASP A 470 -6.82 22.01 5.21
CA ASP A 470 -6.69 22.27 6.64
C ASP A 470 -6.56 20.97 7.45
N PHE A 471 -5.41 20.77 8.07
CA PHE A 471 -5.11 19.64 8.95
C PHE A 471 -5.54 19.88 10.41
N GLY A 472 -6.08 21.06 10.74
CA GLY A 472 -6.37 21.48 12.11
C GLY A 472 -5.16 22.09 12.83
N TYR A 473 -4.03 22.20 12.14
CA TYR A 473 -2.82 22.86 12.62
C TYR A 473 -2.03 23.48 11.46
N THR A 474 -1.17 24.44 11.78
CA THR A 474 -0.41 25.18 10.76
C THR A 474 0.74 24.34 10.20
N LEU A 475 0.80 24.26 8.88
CA LEU A 475 1.92 23.68 8.14
C LEU A 475 2.80 24.80 7.57
N THR A 476 4.11 24.57 7.57
CA THR A 476 5.05 25.40 6.80
C THR A 476 4.78 25.25 5.29
N PRO A 477 5.12 26.22 4.46
CA PRO A 477 5.01 26.09 3.00
C PRO A 477 5.73 24.84 2.47
N VAL A 478 6.86 24.50 3.04
CA VAL A 478 7.64 23.30 2.68
C VAL A 478 6.86 22.03 2.95
N LEU A 479 6.27 21.88 4.14
CA LEU A 479 5.46 20.71 4.49
C LEU A 479 4.17 20.63 3.67
N GLN A 480 3.54 21.77 3.33
CA GLN A 480 2.41 21.77 2.40
C GLN A 480 2.78 21.13 1.06
N GLU A 481 3.91 21.55 0.48
CA GLU A 481 4.36 21.05 -0.82
C GLU A 481 4.82 19.60 -0.78
N ILE A 482 5.48 19.15 0.29
CA ILE A 482 5.88 17.75 0.47
C ILE A 482 4.66 16.85 0.61
N ARG A 483 3.67 17.23 1.43
CA ARG A 483 2.43 16.45 1.61
C ARG A 483 1.58 16.40 0.34
N ARG A 484 1.55 17.51 -0.43
CA ARG A 484 0.93 17.57 -1.76
C ARG A 484 1.60 16.59 -2.71
N GLU A 485 2.92 16.65 -2.81
CA GLU A 485 3.70 15.79 -3.70
C GLU A 485 3.55 14.33 -3.31
N ARG A 486 3.60 14.02 -2.01
CA ARG A 486 3.39 12.67 -1.51
C ARG A 486 2.03 12.11 -1.91
N ARG A 487 0.96 12.90 -1.77
CA ARG A 487 -0.39 12.49 -2.19
C ARG A 487 -0.50 12.30 -3.70
N SER A 488 0.18 13.11 -4.51
CA SER A 488 0.18 12.99 -5.98
C SER A 488 1.02 11.81 -6.47
N GLU A 489 2.24 11.65 -5.94
CA GLU A 489 3.20 10.63 -6.37
C GLU A 489 2.81 9.22 -5.91
N LEU A 490 2.25 9.11 -4.71
CA LEU A 490 1.87 7.82 -4.10
C LEU A 490 0.37 7.53 -4.19
N ALA A 491 -0.39 8.29 -5.00
CA ALA A 491 -1.81 8.04 -5.23
C ALA A 491 -2.08 6.60 -5.65
N LEU A 492 -3.08 5.96 -5.06
CA LEU A 492 -3.52 4.58 -5.36
C LEU A 492 -2.46 3.50 -5.08
N GLN A 493 -1.54 3.75 -4.15
CA GLN A 493 -0.48 2.81 -3.77
C GLN A 493 -0.59 2.35 -2.31
N GLY A 494 -1.68 2.71 -1.60
CA GLY A 494 -2.00 2.23 -0.25
C GLY A 494 -1.35 3.03 0.89
N PHE A 495 -0.83 4.23 0.63
CA PHE A 495 -0.14 5.04 1.66
C PHE A 495 -1.05 6.04 2.37
N ARG A 496 -2.16 6.45 1.75
CA ARG A 496 -2.91 7.62 2.21
C ARG A 496 -3.51 7.45 3.60
N LEU A 497 -4.06 6.28 3.93
CA LEU A 497 -4.59 6.03 5.28
C LEU A 497 -3.50 6.18 6.34
N ASP A 498 -2.33 5.58 6.12
CA ASP A 498 -1.19 5.66 7.04
C ASP A 498 -0.74 7.11 7.25
N ASP A 499 -0.72 7.92 6.19
CA ASP A 499 -0.42 9.35 6.24
C ASP A 499 -1.44 10.12 7.07
N LEU A 500 -2.74 9.86 6.88
CA LEU A 500 -3.82 10.49 7.66
C LEU A 500 -3.72 10.16 9.15
N MET A 501 -3.39 8.91 9.48
CA MET A 501 -3.25 8.47 10.86
C MET A 501 -2.01 9.09 11.53
N ARG A 502 -0.82 8.98 10.94
CA ARG A 502 0.42 9.49 11.53
C ARG A 502 0.49 11.02 11.61
N TRP A 503 -0.23 11.74 10.75
CA TRP A 503 -0.34 13.20 10.78
C TRP A 503 -1.44 13.72 11.70
N LYS A 504 -2.18 12.86 12.40
CA LYS A 504 -3.35 13.27 13.20
C LYS A 504 -4.33 14.12 12.38
N ALA A 505 -4.69 13.62 11.19
CA ALA A 505 -5.43 14.37 10.20
C ALA A 505 -6.95 14.15 10.27
N ASP A 506 -7.53 14.02 11.48
CA ASP A 506 -8.96 13.82 11.71
C ASP A 506 -9.85 14.90 11.07
N LYS A 507 -9.32 16.14 10.93
CA LYS A 507 -10.02 17.24 10.24
C LYS A 507 -10.30 16.97 8.76
N LEU A 508 -9.53 16.08 8.14
CA LEU A 508 -9.74 15.66 6.76
C LEU A 508 -10.82 14.57 6.63
N ILE A 509 -11.18 13.95 7.74
CA ILE A 509 -12.11 12.82 7.81
C ILE A 509 -13.44 13.26 8.45
N GLY A 510 -13.40 13.73 9.68
CA GLY A 510 -14.58 14.07 10.47
C GLY A 510 -15.47 15.11 9.80
N GLY A 511 -16.76 14.81 9.65
CA GLY A 511 -17.74 15.67 9.00
C GLY A 511 -17.56 15.82 7.48
N LYS A 512 -16.63 15.10 6.86
CA LYS A 512 -16.37 15.18 5.43
C LYS A 512 -17.04 14.04 4.67
N ARG A 513 -17.40 14.31 3.42
CA ARG A 513 -17.77 13.34 2.38
C ARG A 513 -16.93 13.62 1.15
N GLY A 514 -16.45 12.57 0.50
CA GLY A 514 -15.82 12.71 -0.80
C GLY A 514 -16.85 13.22 -1.83
N LYS A 515 -16.41 14.12 -2.69
CA LYS A 515 -17.16 14.62 -3.85
C LYS A 515 -16.58 14.05 -5.13
N GLY A 516 -17.36 14.08 -6.20
CA GLY A 516 -16.92 13.75 -7.55
C GLY A 516 -16.96 14.93 -8.49
N ALA A 517 -17.03 14.64 -9.79
CA ALA A 517 -17.08 15.64 -10.86
C ALA A 517 -18.34 16.52 -10.80
N TYR A 518 -18.25 17.66 -11.44
CA TYR A 518 -19.41 18.53 -11.68
C TYR A 518 -20.36 17.90 -12.72
N VAL A 519 -21.64 17.78 -12.36
CA VAL A 519 -22.68 17.11 -13.17
C VAL A 519 -23.93 18.00 -13.29
N GLY A 520 -23.73 19.33 -13.41
CA GLY A 520 -24.80 20.28 -13.72
C GLY A 520 -25.37 20.05 -15.11
N ASP A 521 -26.60 20.51 -15.37
CA ASP A 521 -27.26 20.30 -16.66
C ASP A 521 -26.52 20.97 -17.82
N GLU A 522 -25.73 21.99 -17.53
CA GLU A 522 -24.88 22.73 -18.49
C GLU A 522 -23.52 22.05 -18.74
N SER A 523 -23.08 21.12 -17.88
CA SER A 523 -21.74 20.52 -17.98
C SER A 523 -21.58 19.66 -19.23
N ILE A 524 -20.40 19.72 -19.84
CA ILE A 524 -20.06 18.85 -20.98
C ILE A 524 -20.17 17.38 -20.62
N LEU A 525 -19.80 17.01 -19.40
CA LEU A 525 -19.91 15.63 -18.91
C LEU A 525 -21.36 15.15 -18.90
N PHE A 526 -22.29 15.93 -18.38
CA PHE A 526 -23.70 15.53 -18.33
C PHE A 526 -24.34 15.52 -19.74
N LYS A 527 -24.05 16.54 -20.55
CA LYS A 527 -24.56 16.64 -21.93
C LYS A 527 -24.03 15.53 -22.85
N SER A 528 -22.89 14.93 -22.51
CA SER A 528 -22.28 13.85 -23.29
C SER A 528 -23.08 12.55 -23.26
N TYR A 529 -23.99 12.38 -22.30
CA TYR A 529 -24.81 11.18 -22.19
C TYR A 529 -26.08 11.28 -23.02
N SER A 530 -26.55 10.13 -23.53
CA SER A 530 -27.87 10.02 -24.14
C SER A 530 -28.98 10.42 -23.16
N PRO A 531 -30.16 10.85 -23.64
CA PRO A 531 -31.29 11.25 -22.78
C PRO A 531 -31.67 10.17 -21.73
N ASP A 532 -31.62 8.89 -22.11
CA ASP A 532 -31.91 7.78 -21.20
C ASP A 532 -30.86 7.66 -20.09
N ASN A 533 -29.58 7.85 -20.42
CA ASN A 533 -28.50 7.82 -19.42
C ASN A 533 -28.52 9.10 -18.54
N GLN A 534 -28.84 10.26 -19.10
CA GLN A 534 -29.06 11.48 -18.30
C GLN A 534 -30.16 11.29 -17.26
N LYS A 535 -31.30 10.66 -17.67
CA LYS A 535 -32.38 10.30 -16.74
C LYS A 535 -31.87 9.36 -15.63
N ARG A 536 -31.16 8.28 -16.00
CA ARG A 536 -30.57 7.33 -15.02
C ARG A 536 -29.59 8.00 -14.05
N ILE A 537 -28.76 8.93 -14.53
CA ILE A 537 -27.85 9.69 -13.67
C ILE A 537 -28.64 10.48 -12.64
N ARG A 538 -29.70 11.20 -13.06
CA ARG A 538 -30.55 11.97 -12.14
C ARG A 538 -31.28 11.10 -11.11
N GLU A 539 -31.61 9.88 -11.46
CA GLU A 539 -32.28 8.92 -10.57
C GLU A 539 -31.32 8.25 -9.57
N ARG A 540 -30.05 8.11 -9.92
CA ARG A 540 -29.08 7.26 -9.16
C ARG A 540 -27.95 8.03 -8.48
N LEU A 541 -27.61 9.20 -8.98
CA LEU A 541 -26.50 10.00 -8.47
C LEU A 541 -27.03 11.16 -7.66
N THR A 542 -26.71 11.19 -6.37
CA THR A 542 -26.97 12.36 -5.54
C THR A 542 -25.97 13.47 -5.87
N LEU A 543 -26.48 14.70 -5.99
CA LEU A 543 -25.67 15.89 -6.18
C LEU A 543 -25.76 16.77 -4.94
N ASP A 544 -24.71 17.53 -4.66
CA ASP A 544 -24.78 18.60 -3.67
C ASP A 544 -25.49 19.85 -4.25
N ASP A 545 -25.66 20.88 -3.42
CA ASP A 545 -26.34 22.12 -3.81
C ASP A 545 -25.65 22.84 -4.99
N ASN A 546 -24.35 22.61 -5.16
CA ASN A 546 -23.54 23.18 -6.25
C ASN A 546 -23.41 22.24 -7.45
N LYS A 547 -24.17 21.16 -7.51
CA LYS A 547 -24.20 20.18 -8.61
C LYS A 547 -22.95 19.32 -8.77
N TRP A 548 -22.12 19.21 -7.76
CA TRP A 548 -21.04 18.21 -7.71
C TRP A 548 -21.61 16.85 -7.29
N ALA A 549 -21.07 15.78 -7.83
CA ALA A 549 -21.44 14.43 -7.42
C ALA A 549 -21.15 14.22 -5.93
N ASP A 550 -22.16 13.78 -5.18
CA ASP A 550 -22.10 13.49 -3.74
C ASP A 550 -22.70 12.11 -3.46
N PRO A 551 -22.03 11.04 -3.90
CA PRO A 551 -22.59 9.67 -3.86
C PRO A 551 -22.87 9.17 -2.45
N MET A 552 -22.24 9.75 -1.43
CA MET A 552 -22.41 9.35 -0.03
C MET A 552 -23.40 10.20 0.75
N ALA A 553 -24.08 11.18 0.12
CA ALA A 553 -25.00 12.09 0.84
C ALA A 553 -26.14 11.35 1.55
N GLY A 554 -26.66 10.27 0.96
CA GLY A 554 -27.74 9.47 1.55
C GLY A 554 -27.29 8.57 2.70
N THR A 555 -26.06 8.03 2.63
CA THR A 555 -25.51 7.10 3.64
C THR A 555 -24.73 7.81 4.76
N LEU A 556 -24.12 8.95 4.45
CA LEU A 556 -23.34 9.77 5.37
C LEU A 556 -23.86 11.22 5.37
N PRO A 557 -25.11 11.50 5.78
CA PRO A 557 -25.69 12.85 5.68
C PRO A 557 -24.86 13.91 6.42
N SER A 558 -24.24 13.55 7.55
CA SER A 558 -23.37 14.41 8.35
C SER A 558 -21.87 14.22 8.08
N GLY A 559 -21.49 13.46 7.03
CA GLY A 559 -20.11 13.06 6.77
C GLY A 559 -19.64 11.94 7.70
N TYR A 560 -18.38 11.56 7.56
CA TYR A 560 -17.74 10.56 8.42
C TYR A 560 -17.75 11.00 9.90
N GLN A 561 -17.96 10.04 10.80
CA GLN A 561 -18.03 10.27 12.26
C GLN A 561 -16.77 9.71 12.95
N PHE A 562 -15.60 10.05 12.45
CA PHE A 562 -14.33 9.60 13.01
C PHE A 562 -14.14 10.08 14.45
N HIS A 563 -13.85 9.16 15.37
CA HIS A 563 -13.58 9.46 16.78
C HIS A 563 -12.08 9.66 16.98
N ALA A 564 -11.64 10.91 17.02
CA ALA A 564 -10.22 11.26 17.13
C ALA A 564 -9.53 10.80 18.43
N ASP A 565 -10.29 10.42 19.44
CA ASP A 565 -9.80 9.84 20.69
C ASP A 565 -9.73 8.31 20.69
N ARG A 566 -10.13 7.64 19.55
CA ARG A 566 -10.25 6.19 19.47
C ARG A 566 -9.72 5.60 18.15
N ASP A 567 -10.17 6.13 17.00
CA ASP A 567 -10.12 5.45 15.71
C ASP A 567 -8.74 5.50 15.00
N TYR A 568 -7.75 6.18 15.59
CA TYR A 568 -6.37 6.14 15.10
C TYR A 568 -5.72 4.75 15.22
N LEU A 569 -6.20 3.91 16.12
CA LEU A 569 -5.78 2.52 16.27
C LEU A 569 -6.98 1.57 16.27
N LEU A 570 -6.76 0.34 15.83
CA LEU A 570 -7.73 -0.74 15.96
C LEU A 570 -7.72 -1.31 17.37
N PRO A 571 -8.84 -1.90 17.84
CA PRO A 571 -8.89 -2.57 19.13
C PRO A 571 -8.02 -3.83 19.14
N ILE A 572 -7.40 -4.11 20.28
CA ILE A 572 -6.83 -5.43 20.54
C ILE A 572 -8.00 -6.42 20.66
N PRO A 573 -8.00 -7.54 19.94
CA PRO A 573 -9.13 -8.47 19.95
C PRO A 573 -9.44 -9.00 21.36
N PRO A 574 -10.73 -9.10 21.75
CA PRO A 574 -11.11 -9.56 23.09
C PRO A 574 -10.55 -10.94 23.46
N SER A 575 -10.49 -11.87 22.49
CA SER A 575 -9.89 -13.18 22.68
C SER A 575 -8.43 -13.11 23.12
N GLU A 576 -7.67 -12.15 22.56
CA GLU A 576 -6.27 -11.98 22.90
C GLU A 576 -6.07 -11.39 24.30
N LEU A 577 -6.95 -10.47 24.71
CA LEU A 577 -6.99 -9.91 26.07
C LEU A 577 -7.38 -10.97 27.11
N GLU A 578 -8.22 -11.95 26.71
CA GLU A 578 -8.58 -13.08 27.57
C GLU A 578 -7.42 -14.06 27.74
N LEU A 579 -6.73 -14.37 26.65
CA LEU A 579 -5.60 -15.31 26.64
C LEU A 579 -4.34 -14.72 27.27
N ASN A 580 -4.05 -13.45 27.03
CA ASN A 580 -2.86 -12.77 27.52
C ASN A 580 -3.23 -11.58 28.42
N LYS A 581 -3.25 -11.81 29.72
CA LYS A 581 -3.61 -10.80 30.74
C LYS A 581 -2.60 -9.66 30.90
N LYS A 582 -1.47 -9.71 30.21
CA LYS A 582 -0.48 -8.64 30.16
C LYS A 582 -0.77 -7.60 29.06
N LEU A 583 -1.70 -7.91 28.16
CA LEU A 583 -2.15 -6.94 27.15
C LEU A 583 -3.12 -5.92 27.76
N LYS A 584 -3.08 -4.73 27.23
CA LYS A 584 -3.99 -3.64 27.54
C LYS A 584 -4.69 -3.19 26.26
N GLN A 585 -5.96 -2.85 26.39
CA GLN A 585 -6.74 -2.33 25.27
C GLN A 585 -6.25 -0.94 24.85
N ASN A 586 -6.39 -0.64 23.56
CA ASN A 586 -6.13 0.69 23.01
C ASN A 586 -7.13 1.74 23.56
N PRO A 587 -6.80 3.04 23.53
CA PRO A 587 -7.63 4.08 24.08
C PRO A 587 -9.08 4.03 23.60
N LYS A 588 -10.03 4.15 24.52
CA LYS A 588 -11.50 4.20 24.29
C LYS A 588 -12.13 2.95 23.64
N TRP A 589 -11.42 1.86 23.52
CA TRP A 589 -11.95 0.55 23.08
C TRP A 589 -12.43 -0.34 24.22
#